data_2d90dcad7223bd9a042524c1c4cb2f9c
#
_entry.id   2d90dcad7223bd9a042524c1c4cb2f9c
#
_cell.length_a   1.000
_cell.length_b   1.000
_cell.length_c   1.000
_cell.angle_alpha   90.00
_cell.angle_beta   90.00
_cell.angle_gamma   90.00
#
_symmetry.space_group_name_H-M   'P 1'
#
loop_
_entity.id
_entity.type
_entity.pdbx_description
1 polymer ?
#
loop_
_entity_poly.entity_id
_entity_poly.type
_entity_poly.pdbx_seq_one_letter_code
_entity_poly.pdbx_strand_id
1 'polypeptide(L)'
;SKFKHPIYGDELETFKMYQNREPRFYVNVFWSGMTWHGANKKTANVQFYFNGNSGPGKSHNYPPTGYLAHKFTNPSIDTSTGNYGYLDFPVFRYAEILLNYVEALNEYDPSNADITLYLNMIRKRAGVPDIEEVYPDAAGDQTRMRELIRRERQVELCFENLRYFDTRTWMTAETDNNMPVYGMNISAKDHKANGEFWQRVICKYDGGR
;
A
#
# COMPACT_ATOMS: atom_id res chain seq x y z
N SER A 1 9.75 15.10 12.61
CA SER A 1 9.71 16.27 11.71
C SER A 1 8.29 16.53 11.23
N LYS A 2 7.95 17.79 11.03
CA LYS A 2 6.65 18.19 10.49
C LYS A 2 6.52 17.74 9.02
N PHE A 3 5.38 17.18 8.69
CA PHE A 3 5.03 16.70 7.36
C PHE A 3 3.58 17.06 7.08
N LYS A 4 3.31 17.64 5.91
CA LYS A 4 1.95 17.93 5.47
C LYS A 4 1.42 16.75 4.70
N HIS A 5 0.32 16.16 5.18
CA HIS A 5 -0.31 15.02 4.51
C HIS A 5 -0.79 15.43 3.10
N PRO A 6 -0.39 14.73 2.03
CA PRO A 6 -0.63 15.20 0.66
C PRO A 6 -2.11 15.21 0.26
N ILE A 7 -2.95 14.46 0.97
CA ILE A 7 -4.38 14.33 0.66
C ILE A 7 -5.24 15.15 1.60
N TYR A 8 -5.04 14.99 2.91
CA TYR A 8 -5.87 15.68 3.91
C TYR A 8 -5.35 17.06 4.30
N GLY A 9 -4.09 17.37 3.97
CA GLY A 9 -3.47 18.65 4.29
C GLY A 9 -3.07 18.84 5.74
N ASP A 10 -3.28 17.84 6.60
CA ASP A 10 -2.92 17.90 8.02
C ASP A 10 -1.41 18.02 8.20
N GLU A 11 -0.99 18.84 9.15
CA GLU A 11 0.39 18.82 9.62
C GLU A 11 0.56 17.70 10.66
N LEU A 12 1.39 16.72 10.34
CA LEU A 12 1.68 15.58 11.19
C LEU A 12 3.13 15.59 11.63
N GLU A 13 3.39 15.24 12.89
CA GLU A 13 4.72 14.78 13.28
C GLU A 13 4.81 13.28 13.00
N THR A 14 5.55 12.92 11.95
CA THR A 14 5.71 11.53 11.56
C THR A 14 7.15 11.14 11.35
N PHE A 15 7.41 9.85 11.35
CA PHE A 15 8.72 9.31 11.09
C PHE A 15 9.13 9.54 9.62
N LYS A 16 10.42 9.83 9.39
CA LYS A 16 10.91 10.20 8.04
C LYS A 16 10.59 9.16 6.96
N MET A 17 10.52 7.88 7.31
CA MET A 17 10.20 6.80 6.38
C MET A 17 8.81 6.91 5.73
N TYR A 18 7.89 7.66 6.34
CA TYR A 18 6.54 7.90 5.82
C TYR A 18 6.41 9.20 5.04
N GLN A 19 7.46 10.01 5.00
CA GLN A 19 7.46 11.26 4.26
C GLN A 19 7.89 11.02 2.81
N ASN A 20 7.38 11.85 1.91
CA ASN A 20 7.74 11.84 0.49
C ASN A 20 7.56 10.45 -0.17
N ARG A 21 6.55 9.71 0.27
CA ARG A 21 6.15 8.47 -0.39
C ARG A 21 5.24 8.77 -1.56
N GLU A 22 5.12 7.82 -2.46
CA GLU A 22 4.16 7.85 -3.54
C GLU A 22 2.72 8.09 -3.00
N PRO A 23 1.86 8.89 -3.69
CA PRO A 23 0.51 9.23 -3.20
C PRO A 23 -0.34 8.01 -2.84
N ARG A 24 -0.23 6.91 -3.58
CA ARG A 24 -0.99 5.67 -3.30
C ARG A 24 -0.64 5.04 -1.95
N PHE A 25 0.55 5.28 -1.39
CA PHE A 25 0.86 4.85 -0.02
C PHE A 25 -0.11 5.47 0.98
N TYR A 26 -0.37 6.77 0.86
CA TYR A 26 -1.20 7.51 1.81
C TYR A 26 -2.69 7.17 1.73
N VAL A 27 -3.18 6.70 0.57
CA VAL A 27 -4.57 6.27 0.39
C VAL A 27 -4.80 4.79 0.64
N ASN A 28 -3.76 3.97 0.55
CA ASN A 28 -3.91 2.53 0.58
C ASN A 28 -3.50 1.90 1.92
N VAL A 29 -2.68 2.59 2.73
CA VAL A 29 -2.06 2.01 3.92
C VAL A 29 -2.30 2.87 5.16
N PHE A 30 -2.73 2.25 6.25
CA PHE A 30 -2.65 2.84 7.57
C PHE A 30 -1.24 2.62 8.14
N TRP A 31 -0.65 3.68 8.69
CA TRP A 31 0.63 3.62 9.40
C TRP A 31 0.55 4.31 10.75
N SER A 32 1.47 4.00 11.66
CA SER A 32 1.50 4.63 12.99
C SER A 32 1.88 6.10 12.90
N GLY A 33 1.06 6.95 13.49
CA GLY A 33 1.23 8.41 13.48
C GLY A 33 0.38 9.16 12.46
N MET A 34 -0.31 8.46 11.55
CA MET A 34 -1.27 9.15 10.67
C MET A 34 -2.55 9.55 11.43
N THR A 35 -3.23 10.58 10.94
CA THR A 35 -4.57 10.92 11.42
C THR A 35 -5.62 10.18 10.61
N TRP A 36 -6.46 9.42 11.29
CA TRP A 36 -7.67 8.86 10.70
C TRP A 36 -8.82 9.87 10.82
N HIS A 37 -9.48 10.13 9.71
CA HIS A 37 -10.66 10.99 9.62
C HIS A 37 -11.91 10.11 9.51
N GLY A 38 -12.54 9.85 10.64
CA GLY A 38 -13.74 9.02 10.73
C GLY A 38 -15.04 9.83 10.60
N ALA A 39 -16.16 9.13 10.77
CA ALA A 39 -17.49 9.72 10.74
C ALA A 39 -17.65 10.84 11.80
N ASN A 40 -18.59 11.77 11.51
CA ASN A 40 -18.93 12.88 12.41
C ASN A 40 -17.74 13.77 12.79
N LYS A 41 -16.78 13.95 11.87
CA LYS A 41 -15.55 14.73 12.10
C LYS A 41 -14.69 14.19 13.25
N LYS A 42 -14.90 12.97 13.69
CA LYS A 42 -14.02 12.32 14.67
C LYS A 42 -12.68 12.04 14.01
N THR A 43 -11.61 12.47 14.66
CA THR A 43 -10.24 12.17 14.24
C THR A 43 -9.55 11.32 15.30
N ALA A 44 -8.71 10.40 14.87
CA ALA A 44 -7.89 9.60 15.75
C ALA A 44 -6.47 9.47 15.19
N ASN A 45 -5.49 9.62 16.03
CA ASN A 45 -4.12 9.31 15.66
C ASN A 45 -3.91 7.80 15.71
N VAL A 46 -3.48 7.19 14.60
CA VAL A 46 -3.28 5.74 14.49
C VAL A 46 -2.03 5.34 15.25
N GLN A 47 -2.15 4.35 16.13
CA GLN A 47 -1.08 3.94 17.04
C GLN A 47 -0.99 2.41 17.08
N PHE A 48 -0.03 1.82 16.35
CA PHE A 48 0.17 0.38 16.27
C PHE A 48 1.22 -0.15 17.27
N TYR A 49 1.85 0.69 18.06
CA TYR A 49 2.81 0.30 19.09
C TYR A 49 2.11 -0.29 20.33
N PHE A 50 2.87 -0.91 21.22
CA PHE A 50 2.35 -1.50 22.46
C PHE A 50 1.56 -0.49 23.31
N ASN A 51 0.35 -0.87 23.73
CA ASN A 51 -0.63 0.00 24.38
C ASN A 51 -1.12 1.20 23.55
N GLY A 52 -0.82 1.29 22.27
CA GLY A 52 -1.47 2.20 21.34
C GLY A 52 -2.94 1.84 21.12
N ASN A 53 -3.74 2.76 20.55
CA ASN A 53 -5.18 2.55 20.36
C ASN A 53 -5.53 1.40 19.40
N SER A 54 -4.60 1.01 18.54
CA SER A 54 -4.73 -0.08 17.55
C SER A 54 -3.57 -1.07 17.62
N GLY A 55 -2.81 -1.04 18.73
CA GLY A 55 -1.68 -1.92 18.99
C GLY A 55 -1.95 -2.99 20.03
N PRO A 56 -1.00 -3.92 20.23
CA PRO A 56 -1.12 -4.95 21.27
C PRO A 56 -1.22 -4.34 22.67
N GLY A 57 -1.87 -5.06 23.57
CA GLY A 57 -2.10 -4.63 24.96
C GLY A 57 -3.41 -3.89 25.17
N LYS A 58 -3.88 -3.10 24.24
CA LYS A 58 -5.21 -2.48 24.28
C LYS A 58 -6.22 -3.08 23.31
N SER A 59 -5.76 -3.53 22.15
CA SER A 59 -6.62 -4.17 21.14
C SER A 59 -6.30 -5.63 21.02
N HIS A 60 -7.34 -6.47 20.85
CA HIS A 60 -7.17 -7.87 20.47
C HIS A 60 -6.98 -8.02 18.96
N ASN A 61 -7.46 -7.05 18.18
CA ASN A 61 -7.37 -7.02 16.73
C ASN A 61 -6.34 -5.95 16.32
N TYR A 62 -5.09 -6.31 16.28
CA TYR A 62 -4.00 -5.43 15.86
C TYR A 62 -3.22 -6.04 14.67
N PRO A 63 -2.70 -5.23 13.75
CA PRO A 63 -1.91 -5.74 12.65
C PRO A 63 -0.51 -6.16 13.14
N PRO A 64 -0.09 -7.42 12.92
CA PRO A 64 1.20 -7.90 13.40
C PRO A 64 2.40 -7.21 12.73
N THR A 65 2.17 -6.55 11.59
CA THR A 65 3.21 -5.81 10.87
C THR A 65 3.33 -4.34 11.27
N GLY A 66 2.38 -3.81 12.07
CA GLY A 66 2.29 -2.36 12.34
C GLY A 66 1.78 -1.56 11.14
N TYR A 67 1.13 -2.23 10.16
CA TYR A 67 0.46 -1.64 9.00
C TYR A 67 -0.90 -2.30 8.80
N LEU A 68 -1.85 -1.57 8.23
CA LEU A 68 -3.18 -2.08 7.92
C LEU A 68 -3.64 -1.54 6.57
N ALA A 69 -4.49 -2.28 5.87
CA ALA A 69 -5.10 -1.82 4.63
C ALA A 69 -6.04 -0.63 4.92
N HIS A 70 -5.82 0.48 4.19
CA HIS A 70 -6.69 1.66 4.20
C HIS A 70 -7.59 1.71 2.97
N LYS A 71 -7.14 1.11 1.88
CA LYS A 71 -7.92 0.99 0.65
C LYS A 71 -9.29 0.36 0.94
N PHE A 72 -10.34 0.89 0.32
CA PHE A 72 -11.73 0.48 0.53
C PHE A 72 -12.30 0.72 1.93
N THR A 73 -11.66 1.53 2.77
CA THR A 73 -12.31 1.97 4.00
C THR A 73 -13.29 3.11 3.70
N ASN A 74 -14.48 3.03 4.28
CA ASN A 74 -15.46 4.10 4.17
C ASN A 74 -15.42 4.95 5.45
N PRO A 75 -14.94 6.21 5.39
CA PRO A 75 -14.83 7.05 6.58
C PRO A 75 -16.18 7.48 7.17
N SER A 76 -17.31 7.28 6.45
CA SER A 76 -18.64 7.56 6.97
C SER A 76 -19.20 6.44 7.86
N ILE A 77 -18.58 5.27 7.90
CA ILE A 77 -18.98 4.17 8.76
C ILE A 77 -18.66 4.51 10.22
N ASP A 78 -19.66 4.41 11.07
CA ASP A 78 -19.53 4.52 12.53
C ASP A 78 -20.26 3.36 13.20
N THR A 79 -19.52 2.29 13.46
CA THR A 79 -20.05 1.07 14.08
C THR A 79 -20.58 1.30 15.51
N SER A 80 -20.10 2.34 16.19
CA SER A 80 -20.55 2.71 17.56
C SER A 80 -21.98 3.22 17.58
N THR A 81 -22.47 3.75 16.47
CA THR A 81 -23.85 4.24 16.31
C THR A 81 -24.73 3.31 15.47
N GLY A 82 -24.19 2.14 15.04
CA GLY A 82 -24.89 1.21 14.16
C GLY A 82 -24.95 1.66 12.69
N ASN A 83 -24.22 2.71 12.32
CA ASN A 83 -24.12 3.15 10.93
C ASN A 83 -23.04 2.38 10.19
N TYR A 84 -23.46 1.39 9.43
CA TYR A 84 -22.53 0.54 8.66
C TYR A 84 -22.27 1.06 7.24
N GLY A 85 -23.07 2.03 6.77
CA GLY A 85 -22.89 2.61 5.43
C GLY A 85 -22.88 1.56 4.31
N TYR A 86 -22.77 2.03 3.09
CA TYR A 86 -22.60 1.17 1.92
C TYR A 86 -21.15 1.25 1.44
N LEU A 87 -20.56 0.11 1.09
CA LEU A 87 -19.23 0.01 0.52
C LEU A 87 -19.31 -0.76 -0.81
N ASP A 88 -18.99 -0.07 -1.90
CA ASP A 88 -18.83 -0.72 -3.20
C ASP A 88 -17.58 -1.61 -3.18
N PHE A 89 -17.75 -2.86 -3.55
CA PHE A 89 -16.63 -3.78 -3.73
C PHE A 89 -16.38 -3.98 -5.21
N PRO A 90 -15.36 -3.37 -5.81
CA PRO A 90 -15.05 -3.55 -7.22
C PRO A 90 -14.54 -4.97 -7.46
N VAL A 91 -15.20 -5.69 -8.38
CA VAL A 91 -14.77 -7.03 -8.80
C VAL A 91 -13.57 -6.93 -9.74
N PHE A 92 -13.61 -5.97 -10.66
CA PHE A 92 -12.50 -5.56 -11.51
C PHE A 92 -12.67 -4.10 -11.89
N ARG A 93 -11.60 -3.47 -12.36
CA ARG A 93 -11.62 -2.04 -12.70
C ARG A 93 -10.68 -1.75 -13.88
N TYR A 94 -10.92 -0.60 -14.51
CA TYR A 94 -10.23 -0.23 -15.75
C TYR A 94 -8.69 -0.26 -15.65
N ALA A 95 -8.12 0.10 -14.52
CA ALA A 95 -6.67 0.01 -14.31
C ALA A 95 -6.13 -1.42 -14.44
N GLU A 96 -6.90 -2.43 -14.02
CA GLU A 96 -6.53 -3.83 -14.21
C GLU A 96 -6.53 -4.22 -15.69
N ILE A 97 -7.54 -3.76 -16.45
CA ILE A 97 -7.62 -4.00 -17.88
C ILE A 97 -6.41 -3.38 -18.61
N LEU A 98 -6.06 -2.14 -18.26
CA LEU A 98 -4.88 -1.49 -18.84
C LEU A 98 -3.59 -2.24 -18.50
N LEU A 99 -3.43 -2.70 -17.26
CA LEU A 99 -2.25 -3.46 -16.85
C LEU A 99 -2.18 -4.84 -17.54
N ASN A 100 -3.32 -5.52 -17.72
CA ASN A 100 -3.37 -6.76 -18.50
C ASN A 100 -2.95 -6.53 -19.94
N TYR A 101 -3.42 -5.44 -20.55
CA TYR A 101 -3.11 -5.11 -21.94
C TYR A 101 -1.62 -4.79 -22.11
N VAL A 102 -1.04 -3.91 -21.27
CA VAL A 102 0.37 -3.54 -21.40
C VAL A 102 1.31 -4.71 -21.09
N GLU A 103 0.93 -5.60 -20.16
CA GLU A 103 1.69 -6.81 -19.87
C GLU A 103 1.70 -7.75 -21.09
N ALA A 104 0.54 -8.05 -21.65
CA ALA A 104 0.44 -8.89 -22.84
C ALA A 104 1.15 -8.28 -24.05
N LEU A 105 1.04 -6.96 -24.21
CA LEU A 105 1.68 -6.25 -25.32
C LEU A 105 3.20 -6.26 -25.20
N ASN A 106 3.74 -6.09 -24.00
CA ASN A 106 5.18 -6.18 -23.77
C ASN A 106 5.75 -7.57 -24.09
N GLU A 107 4.95 -8.63 -23.93
CA GLU A 107 5.37 -9.99 -24.33
C GLU A 107 5.29 -10.23 -25.84
N TYR A 108 4.34 -9.60 -26.52
CA TYR A 108 4.08 -9.80 -27.94
C TYR A 108 4.87 -8.84 -28.84
N ASP A 109 4.87 -7.53 -28.52
CA ASP A 109 5.52 -6.46 -29.27
C ASP A 109 6.11 -5.42 -28.31
N PRO A 110 7.30 -5.68 -27.74
CA PRO A 110 7.90 -4.84 -26.71
C PRO A 110 8.29 -3.44 -27.18
N SER A 111 8.25 -3.18 -28.49
CA SER A 111 8.50 -1.85 -29.07
C SER A 111 7.24 -0.98 -29.22
N ASN A 112 6.08 -1.52 -28.90
CA ASN A 112 4.81 -0.84 -29.11
C ASN A 112 4.63 0.36 -28.16
N ALA A 113 4.30 1.50 -28.73
CA ALA A 113 4.15 2.76 -27.98
C ALA A 113 2.96 2.72 -26.99
N ASP A 114 1.98 1.85 -27.19
CA ASP A 114 0.85 1.70 -26.27
C ASP A 114 1.27 1.22 -24.89
N ILE A 115 2.41 0.54 -24.76
CA ILE A 115 2.93 0.07 -23.46
C ILE A 115 3.13 1.27 -22.52
N THR A 116 3.90 2.25 -22.95
CA THR A 116 4.16 3.45 -22.14
C THR A 116 2.93 4.35 -22.05
N LEU A 117 2.15 4.47 -23.12
CA LEU A 117 0.93 5.26 -23.16
C LEU A 117 -0.05 4.86 -22.04
N TYR A 118 -0.42 3.59 -22.00
CA TYR A 118 -1.43 3.12 -21.03
C TYR A 118 -0.86 2.94 -19.61
N LEU A 119 0.42 2.59 -19.50
CA LEU A 119 1.09 2.57 -18.20
C LEU A 119 1.12 3.98 -17.57
N ASN A 120 1.41 5.01 -18.38
CA ASN A 120 1.45 6.39 -17.94
C ASN A 120 0.06 6.96 -17.62
N MET A 121 -1.01 6.46 -18.23
CA MET A 121 -2.38 6.82 -17.81
C MET A 121 -2.63 6.45 -16.34
N ILE A 122 -2.20 5.27 -15.91
CA ILE A 122 -2.30 4.82 -14.52
C ILE A 122 -1.42 5.69 -13.62
N ARG A 123 -0.18 5.93 -14.03
CA ARG A 123 0.82 6.68 -13.28
C ARG A 123 0.40 8.15 -13.08
N LYS A 124 -0.09 8.81 -14.12
CA LYS A 124 -0.63 10.19 -14.05
C LYS A 124 -1.81 10.30 -13.09
N ARG A 125 -2.75 9.36 -13.16
CA ARG A 125 -3.86 9.31 -12.20
C ARG A 125 -3.37 9.12 -10.77
N ALA A 126 -2.31 8.34 -10.58
CA ALA A 126 -1.68 8.10 -9.27
C ALA A 126 -0.82 9.27 -8.78
N GLY A 127 -0.60 10.30 -9.60
CA GLY A 127 0.23 11.45 -9.25
C GLY A 127 1.73 11.14 -9.23
N VAL A 128 2.19 10.18 -10.04
CA VAL A 128 3.61 9.84 -10.19
C VAL A 128 4.08 10.13 -11.61
N PRO A 129 5.37 10.44 -11.82
CA PRO A 129 5.93 10.77 -13.13
C PRO A 129 5.77 9.65 -14.15
N ASP A 130 5.87 9.98 -15.43
CA ASP A 130 5.83 9.02 -16.53
C ASP A 130 6.98 8.01 -16.40
N ILE A 131 6.78 6.79 -16.92
CA ILE A 131 7.72 5.68 -16.71
C ILE A 131 9.09 5.97 -17.32
N GLU A 132 9.11 6.62 -18.47
CA GLU A 132 10.33 6.96 -19.22
C GLU A 132 11.15 8.04 -18.50
N GLU A 133 10.50 8.94 -17.75
CA GLU A 133 11.19 9.95 -16.97
C GLU A 133 11.95 9.33 -15.79
N VAL A 134 11.40 8.25 -15.20
CA VAL A 134 11.98 7.62 -14.01
C VAL A 134 12.94 6.49 -14.39
N TYR A 135 12.64 5.76 -15.46
CA TYR A 135 13.38 4.58 -15.91
C TYR A 135 13.70 4.68 -17.42
N PRO A 136 14.55 5.61 -17.83
CA PRO A 136 14.91 5.77 -19.24
C PRO A 136 15.64 4.54 -19.81
N ASP A 137 16.23 3.72 -18.96
CA ASP A 137 16.89 2.46 -19.28
C ASP A 137 15.92 1.34 -19.68
N ALA A 138 14.63 1.50 -19.43
CA ALA A 138 13.63 0.50 -19.77
C ALA A 138 13.16 0.57 -21.23
N ALA A 139 13.45 1.65 -21.94
CA ALA A 139 13.04 1.82 -23.31
C ALA A 139 13.71 0.78 -24.23
N GLY A 140 12.90 -0.08 -24.85
CA GLY A 140 13.36 -1.17 -25.70
C GLY A 140 13.93 -2.40 -24.98
N ASP A 141 13.95 -2.41 -23.65
CA ASP A 141 14.30 -3.59 -22.86
C ASP A 141 13.03 -4.28 -22.33
N GLN A 142 12.61 -5.35 -23.03
CA GLN A 142 11.41 -6.13 -22.68
C GLN A 142 11.46 -6.67 -21.24
N THR A 143 12.62 -7.15 -20.80
CA THR A 143 12.76 -7.75 -19.47
C THR A 143 12.64 -6.69 -18.39
N ARG A 144 13.30 -5.57 -18.57
CA ARG A 144 13.21 -4.44 -17.66
C ARG A 144 11.80 -3.87 -17.60
N MET A 145 11.16 -3.70 -18.74
CA MET A 145 9.77 -3.22 -18.81
C MET A 145 8.80 -4.20 -18.14
N ARG A 146 8.98 -5.52 -18.31
CA ARG A 146 8.19 -6.55 -17.61
C ARG A 146 8.26 -6.39 -16.08
N GLU A 147 9.46 -6.19 -15.55
CA GLU A 147 9.64 -5.94 -14.10
C GLU A 147 8.89 -4.70 -13.63
N LEU A 148 8.97 -3.62 -14.39
CA LEU A 148 8.29 -2.36 -14.06
C LEU A 148 6.77 -2.47 -14.14
N ILE A 149 6.23 -3.14 -15.16
CA ILE A 149 4.80 -3.41 -15.31
C ILE A 149 4.30 -4.24 -14.12
N ARG A 150 5.00 -5.31 -13.76
CA ARG A 150 4.63 -6.15 -12.60
C ARG A 150 4.69 -5.40 -11.28
N ARG A 151 5.68 -4.53 -11.11
CA ARG A 151 5.79 -3.65 -9.95
C ARG A 151 4.64 -2.63 -9.91
N GLU A 152 4.31 -1.99 -11.03
CA GLU A 152 3.19 -1.06 -11.12
C GLU A 152 1.88 -1.76 -10.78
N ARG A 153 1.66 -2.96 -11.32
CA ARG A 153 0.51 -3.81 -11.03
C ARG A 153 0.42 -4.14 -9.53
N GLN A 154 1.51 -4.51 -8.89
CA GLN A 154 1.54 -4.82 -7.46
C GLN A 154 1.15 -3.61 -6.60
N VAL A 155 1.60 -2.42 -6.96
CA VAL A 155 1.31 -1.19 -6.22
C VAL A 155 -0.12 -0.71 -6.49
N GLU A 156 -0.52 -0.68 -7.74
CA GLU A 156 -1.83 -0.19 -8.17
C GLU A 156 -2.98 -1.08 -7.65
N LEU A 157 -2.82 -2.40 -7.74
CA LEU A 157 -3.84 -3.38 -7.38
C LEU A 157 -3.63 -3.98 -5.98
N CYS A 158 -2.81 -3.33 -5.13
CA CYS A 158 -2.62 -3.79 -3.75
C CYS A 158 -3.97 -3.84 -3.00
N PHE A 159 -4.15 -4.86 -2.18
CA PHE A 159 -5.37 -5.17 -1.41
C PHE A 159 -6.62 -5.52 -2.26
N GLU A 160 -6.46 -5.84 -3.54
CA GLU A 160 -7.53 -6.27 -4.45
C GLU A 160 -7.54 -7.78 -4.72
N ASN A 161 -6.83 -8.55 -3.92
CA ASN A 161 -6.74 -10.02 -3.97
C ASN A 161 -6.10 -10.60 -5.26
N LEU A 162 -5.52 -9.76 -6.12
CA LEU A 162 -4.96 -10.19 -7.40
C LEU A 162 -3.56 -10.80 -7.27
N ARG A 163 -2.76 -10.39 -6.27
CA ARG A 163 -1.37 -10.86 -6.09
C ARG A 163 -1.24 -12.37 -6.03
N TYR A 164 -2.22 -13.05 -5.41
CA TYR A 164 -2.25 -14.51 -5.35
C TYR A 164 -2.26 -15.16 -6.74
N PHE A 165 -3.05 -14.61 -7.65
CA PHE A 165 -3.15 -15.10 -9.03
C PHE A 165 -1.93 -14.67 -9.86
N ASP A 166 -1.51 -13.42 -9.74
CA ASP A 166 -0.37 -12.85 -10.45
C ASP A 166 0.89 -13.69 -10.25
N THR A 167 1.26 -13.98 -9.00
CA THR A 167 2.47 -14.76 -8.70
C THR A 167 2.44 -16.17 -9.25
N ARG A 168 1.26 -16.77 -9.39
CA ARG A 168 1.09 -18.09 -9.99
C ARG A 168 1.15 -18.05 -11.51
N THR A 169 0.50 -17.06 -12.11
CA THR A 169 0.56 -16.84 -13.57
C THR A 169 2.00 -16.55 -14.01
N TRP A 170 2.73 -15.78 -13.21
CA TRP A 170 4.15 -15.48 -13.47
C TRP A 170 5.12 -16.59 -13.06
N MET A 171 4.63 -17.64 -12.42
CA MET A 171 5.43 -18.73 -11.85
C MET A 171 6.50 -18.26 -10.85
N THR A 172 6.21 -17.18 -10.11
CA THR A 172 7.12 -16.59 -9.11
C THR A 172 6.67 -16.87 -7.66
N ALA A 173 5.57 -17.62 -7.48
CA ALA A 173 4.98 -17.83 -6.18
C ALA A 173 5.93 -18.43 -5.13
N GLU A 174 6.78 -19.37 -5.52
CA GLU A 174 7.77 -19.98 -4.62
C GLU A 174 8.77 -18.97 -4.09
N THR A 175 9.23 -18.06 -4.95
CA THR A 175 10.18 -17.02 -4.56
C THR A 175 9.48 -15.89 -3.78
N ASP A 176 8.37 -15.38 -4.32
CA ASP A 176 7.69 -14.20 -3.78
C ASP A 176 7.01 -14.49 -2.42
N ASN A 177 6.47 -15.71 -2.25
CA ASN A 177 5.74 -16.07 -1.02
C ASN A 177 6.65 -16.69 0.06
N ASN A 178 7.88 -17.04 -0.27
CA ASN A 178 8.85 -17.59 0.69
C ASN A 178 9.72 -16.51 1.35
N MET A 179 9.43 -15.24 1.10
CA MET A 179 10.14 -14.11 1.70
C MET A 179 9.64 -13.88 3.13
N PRO A 180 10.53 -13.54 4.07
CA PRO A 180 10.13 -13.14 5.40
C PRO A 180 9.19 -11.92 5.37
N VAL A 181 8.12 -11.96 6.14
CA VAL A 181 7.25 -10.79 6.32
C VAL A 181 7.88 -9.86 7.34
N TYR A 182 8.13 -8.64 6.93
CA TYR A 182 8.70 -7.60 7.78
C TYR A 182 7.66 -6.60 8.24
N GLY A 183 7.87 -6.05 9.42
CA GLY A 183 7.04 -4.98 9.98
C GLY A 183 7.77 -4.16 11.02
N MET A 184 7.03 -3.34 11.74
CA MET A 184 7.49 -2.60 12.90
C MET A 184 7.52 -3.51 14.13
N ASN A 185 8.36 -3.18 15.10
CA ASN A 185 8.37 -3.88 16.39
C ASN A 185 7.17 -3.43 17.25
N ILE A 186 5.99 -3.98 16.96
CA ILE A 186 4.73 -3.61 17.62
C ILE A 186 4.69 -3.93 19.13
N SER A 187 5.54 -4.85 19.59
CA SER A 187 5.64 -5.23 21.00
C SER A 187 6.51 -4.27 21.81
N ALA A 188 7.21 -3.37 21.15
CA ALA A 188 8.06 -2.39 21.82
C ALA A 188 7.23 -1.34 22.55
N LYS A 189 7.66 -1.00 23.77
CA LYS A 189 7.06 0.06 24.59
C LYS A 189 7.56 1.45 24.22
N ASP A 190 8.79 1.54 23.70
CA ASP A 190 9.38 2.79 23.25
C ASP A 190 9.00 3.11 21.81
N HIS A 191 8.08 4.04 21.65
CA HIS A 191 7.57 4.55 20.38
C HIS A 191 8.03 5.98 20.06
N LYS A 192 8.93 6.55 20.88
CA LYS A 192 9.51 7.86 20.61
C LYS A 192 10.39 7.83 19.35
N ALA A 193 10.79 8.98 18.89
CA ALA A 193 11.71 9.10 17.76
C ALA A 193 12.98 8.25 18.01
N ASN A 194 13.33 7.37 17.08
CA ASN A 194 14.41 6.38 17.18
C ASN A 194 14.19 5.26 18.22
N GLY A 195 12.99 5.13 18.81
CA GLY A 195 12.66 4.04 19.72
C GLY A 195 12.56 2.68 19.04
N GLU A 196 12.47 1.64 19.85
CA GLU A 196 12.44 0.25 19.39
C GLU A 196 11.27 -0.08 18.46
N PHE A 197 10.13 0.62 18.60
CA PHE A 197 8.97 0.43 17.72
C PHE A 197 9.33 0.63 16.24
N TRP A 198 10.23 1.56 15.91
CA TRP A 198 10.60 1.90 14.55
C TRP A 198 11.62 0.95 13.91
N GLN A 199 12.07 -0.04 14.65
CA GLN A 199 12.98 -1.05 14.13
C GLN A 199 12.21 -2.04 13.26
N ARG A 200 12.78 -2.34 12.09
CA ARG A 200 12.26 -3.37 11.20
C ARG A 200 12.53 -4.75 11.81
N VAL A 201 11.49 -5.52 12.01
CA VAL A 201 11.57 -6.88 12.53
C VAL A 201 10.92 -7.87 11.56
N ILE A 202 11.31 -9.14 11.65
CA ILE A 202 10.56 -10.22 11.00
C ILE A 202 9.32 -10.50 11.84
N CYS A 203 8.15 -10.35 11.22
CA CYS A 203 6.89 -10.68 11.86
C CYS A 203 6.73 -12.20 11.89
N LYS A 204 6.79 -12.78 13.09
CA LYS A 204 6.41 -14.17 13.28
C LYS A 204 4.89 -14.24 13.32
N TYR A 205 4.29 -14.95 12.40
CA TYR A 205 2.90 -15.38 12.52
C TYR A 205 2.90 -16.64 13.41
N ASP A 206 2.77 -16.44 14.70
CA ASP A 206 2.40 -17.52 15.60
C ASP A 206 0.91 -17.75 15.34
N GLY A 207 0.63 -18.62 14.34
CA GLY A 207 -0.74 -18.89 13.91
C GLY A 207 -1.62 -19.11 15.12
N GLY A 208 -2.49 -18.14 15.39
CA GLY A 208 -3.25 -18.01 16.62
C GLY A 208 -3.89 -19.35 17.02
N ARG A 209 -3.36 -19.94 18.04
CA ARG A 209 -3.96 -21.01 18.82
C ARG A 209 -4.44 -20.42 20.15
#